data_d31fbabfab6f0958f004f0583ea9b2f3
#
_entry.id   d31fbabfab6f0958f004f0583ea9b2f3
#
_cell.length_a   1.000
_cell.length_b   1.000
_cell.length_c   1.000
_cell.angle_alpha   90.00
_cell.angle_beta   90.00
_cell.angle_gamma   90.00
#
_symmetry.space_group_name_H-M   'P 1'
#
loop_
_entity.id
_entity.type
_entity.pdbx_description
1 polymer ?
#
loop_
_entity_poly.entity_id
_entity_poly.type
_entity_poly.pdbx_seq_one_letter_code
_entity_poly.pdbx_strand_id
1 'polypeptide(L)'
;MRELMNRLSPGNRLIQGLNPDDRDALLSIATPVEFAPGHVFSEPDDAIEHLHFIDSGFCSSVAVLEDGRTVETVMIGREGVLGVVASVVPHHAHTRSVAQVAGTARRVDAAKFRALSAQRPGVRDAVAEYMARLQGELEQSAACNALHHAGQRFAKWLLRCHDRVEGDTLNLTQEYLASMLGSQRTTVNEAAQGLQKAGAIAYSRGRITVLDRAALERAACECYRRGGDRQP
;
A
#
# COMPACT_ATOMS: atom_id res chain seq x y z
N MET A 1 6.33 -22.36 -5.34
CA MET A 1 5.66 -22.27 -6.65
C MET A 1 4.20 -21.80 -6.53
N ARG A 2 3.38 -22.34 -5.60
CA ARG A 2 2.01 -21.87 -5.35
C ARG A 2 1.95 -20.44 -4.76
N GLU A 3 2.88 -20.06 -3.89
CA GLU A 3 3.01 -18.70 -3.33
C GLU A 3 3.41 -17.66 -4.38
N LEU A 4 4.30 -18.01 -5.32
CA LEU A 4 4.69 -17.11 -6.42
C LEU A 4 3.53 -16.89 -7.41
N MET A 5 2.76 -17.94 -7.71
CA MET A 5 1.58 -17.84 -8.59
C MET A 5 0.44 -17.03 -7.96
N ASN A 6 0.29 -17.06 -6.64
CA ASN A 6 -0.71 -16.24 -5.93
C ASN A 6 -0.34 -14.74 -5.88
N ARG A 7 0.95 -14.41 -6.05
CA ARG A 7 1.42 -13.02 -6.16
C ARG A 7 1.06 -12.36 -7.50
N LEU A 8 0.87 -13.17 -8.55
CA LEU A 8 0.68 -12.70 -9.92
C LEU A 8 -0.76 -12.84 -10.46
N SER A 9 -1.71 -13.37 -9.67
CA SER A 9 -3.10 -13.44 -10.13
C SER A 9 -3.71 -12.05 -10.19
N PRO A 10 -4.26 -11.60 -11.33
CA PRO A 10 -4.89 -10.29 -11.43
C PRO A 10 -6.11 -10.18 -10.51
N GLY A 11 -6.29 -9.00 -9.90
CA GLY A 11 -7.45 -8.67 -9.10
C GLY A 11 -7.19 -8.52 -7.59
N ASN A 12 -8.13 -7.86 -6.93
CA ASN A 12 -8.08 -7.57 -5.51
C ASN A 12 -8.28 -8.84 -4.65
N ARG A 13 -7.42 -9.06 -3.66
CA ARG A 13 -7.44 -10.28 -2.83
C ARG A 13 -8.65 -10.37 -1.92
N LEU A 14 -9.17 -9.24 -1.43
CA LEU A 14 -10.40 -9.24 -0.62
C LEU A 14 -11.59 -9.73 -1.46
N ILE A 15 -11.71 -9.23 -2.68
CA ILE A 15 -12.76 -9.68 -3.61
C ILE A 15 -12.59 -11.16 -3.96
N GLN A 16 -11.34 -11.61 -4.20
CA GLN A 16 -11.05 -13.02 -4.52
C GLN A 16 -11.36 -13.97 -3.35
N GLY A 17 -11.20 -13.51 -2.11
CA GLY A 17 -11.48 -14.28 -0.89
C GLY A 17 -12.97 -14.44 -0.57
N LEU A 18 -13.86 -13.66 -1.21
CA LEU A 18 -15.30 -13.80 -1.02
C LEU A 18 -15.84 -15.08 -1.65
N ASN A 19 -16.92 -15.62 -1.07
CA ASN A 19 -17.69 -16.67 -1.75
C ASN A 19 -18.27 -16.14 -3.08
N PRO A 20 -18.66 -17.00 -4.03
CA PRO A 20 -19.09 -16.57 -5.36
C PRO A 20 -20.25 -15.57 -5.34
N ASP A 21 -21.28 -15.80 -4.52
CA ASP A 21 -22.48 -14.95 -4.47
C ASP A 21 -22.17 -13.54 -3.93
N ASP A 22 -21.35 -13.44 -2.88
CA ASP A 22 -20.93 -12.16 -2.30
C ASP A 22 -19.97 -11.41 -3.23
N ARG A 23 -19.09 -12.15 -3.91
CA ARG A 23 -18.19 -11.58 -4.92
C ARG A 23 -18.98 -11.00 -6.10
N ASP A 24 -19.92 -11.73 -6.65
CA ASP A 24 -20.75 -11.29 -7.79
C ASP A 24 -21.63 -10.10 -7.39
N ALA A 25 -22.18 -10.10 -6.16
CA ALA A 25 -22.93 -8.97 -5.63
C ALA A 25 -22.06 -7.71 -5.49
N LEU A 26 -20.83 -7.82 -4.99
CA LEU A 26 -19.92 -6.69 -4.89
C LEU A 26 -19.48 -6.19 -6.28
N LEU A 27 -19.16 -7.10 -7.20
CA LEU A 27 -18.77 -6.74 -8.55
C LEU A 27 -19.90 -6.09 -9.35
N SER A 28 -21.17 -6.41 -9.07
CA SER A 28 -22.34 -5.81 -9.74
C SER A 28 -22.51 -4.31 -9.47
N ILE A 29 -21.96 -3.81 -8.35
CA ILE A 29 -21.96 -2.38 -7.98
C ILE A 29 -20.60 -1.69 -8.19
N ALA A 30 -19.60 -2.44 -8.65
CA ALA A 30 -18.26 -1.95 -8.86
C ALA A 30 -18.03 -1.48 -10.31
N THR A 31 -17.27 -0.42 -10.47
CA THR A 31 -16.83 0.08 -11.78
C THR A 31 -15.32 -0.09 -11.90
N PRO A 32 -14.81 -0.75 -12.96
CA PRO A 32 -13.37 -0.80 -13.20
C PRO A 32 -12.84 0.59 -13.55
N VAL A 33 -11.70 0.95 -12.95
CA VAL A 33 -11.01 2.23 -13.20
C VAL A 33 -9.51 1.98 -13.33
N GLU A 34 -8.84 2.83 -14.12
CA GLU A 34 -7.39 2.86 -14.25
C GLU A 34 -6.85 4.11 -13.57
N PHE A 35 -5.61 4.05 -13.10
CA PHE A 35 -4.92 5.18 -12.51
C PHE A 35 -3.46 5.23 -12.92
N ALA A 36 -2.96 6.45 -13.15
CA ALA A 36 -1.55 6.72 -13.44
C ALA A 36 -0.79 7.04 -12.14
N PRO A 37 0.56 6.93 -12.12
CA PRO A 37 1.36 7.40 -11.01
C PRO A 37 1.07 8.88 -10.72
N GLY A 38 0.96 9.23 -9.43
CA GLY A 38 0.61 10.58 -8.99
C GLY A 38 -0.90 10.90 -8.99
N HIS A 39 -1.77 9.97 -9.43
CA HIS A 39 -3.21 10.16 -9.29
C HIS A 39 -3.60 10.23 -7.81
N VAL A 40 -4.28 11.31 -7.43
CA VAL A 40 -4.77 11.53 -6.06
C VAL A 40 -6.21 11.04 -5.97
N PHE A 41 -6.48 10.11 -5.07
CA PHE A 41 -7.82 9.58 -4.80
C PHE A 41 -8.57 10.41 -3.77
N SER A 42 -7.86 10.99 -2.82
CA SER A 42 -8.39 11.90 -1.79
C SER A 42 -7.29 12.77 -1.21
N GLU A 43 -7.63 14.01 -0.87
CA GLU A 43 -6.83 14.90 -0.02
C GLU A 43 -7.34 14.82 1.43
N PRO A 44 -6.54 15.28 2.43
CA PRO A 44 -7.07 15.47 3.77
C PRO A 44 -8.35 16.30 3.77
N ASP A 45 -9.31 15.93 4.60
CA ASP A 45 -10.63 16.53 4.76
C ASP A 45 -11.62 16.35 3.59
N ASP A 46 -11.22 15.70 2.49
CA ASP A 46 -12.17 15.31 1.44
C ASP A 46 -13.19 14.31 1.97
N ALA A 47 -14.46 14.47 1.60
CA ALA A 47 -15.47 13.44 1.81
C ALA A 47 -15.14 12.17 1.01
N ILE A 48 -15.09 11.04 1.67
CA ILE A 48 -14.80 9.76 0.99
C ILE A 48 -16.10 9.21 0.39
N GLU A 49 -16.29 9.48 -0.89
CA GLU A 49 -17.47 9.04 -1.64
C GLU A 49 -17.33 7.62 -2.21
N HIS A 50 -16.10 7.14 -2.40
CA HIS A 50 -15.81 5.88 -3.06
C HIS A 50 -14.78 5.04 -2.31
N LEU A 51 -14.97 3.73 -2.35
CA LEU A 51 -13.96 2.73 -2.01
C LEU A 51 -13.27 2.27 -3.30
N HIS A 52 -11.95 2.08 -3.24
CA HIS A 52 -11.18 1.56 -4.38
C HIS A 52 -10.47 0.27 -3.96
N PHE A 53 -10.96 -0.86 -4.44
CA PHE A 53 -10.32 -2.18 -4.29
C PHE A 53 -9.22 -2.30 -5.33
N ILE A 54 -7.96 -2.29 -4.93
CA ILE A 54 -6.81 -2.25 -5.85
C ILE A 54 -6.63 -3.61 -6.52
N ASP A 55 -6.69 -3.65 -7.85
CA ASP A 55 -6.49 -4.87 -8.66
C ASP A 55 -5.02 -5.05 -9.07
N SER A 56 -4.31 -3.95 -9.35
CA SER A 56 -2.89 -3.93 -9.70
C SER A 56 -2.26 -2.58 -9.36
N GLY A 57 -0.93 -2.52 -9.32
CA GLY A 57 -0.19 -1.36 -8.84
C GLY A 57 -0.30 -1.20 -7.32
N PHE A 58 0.06 -0.04 -6.81
CA PHE A 58 -0.13 0.29 -5.41
C PHE A 58 -0.24 1.80 -5.16
N CYS A 59 -0.84 2.13 -4.04
CA CYS A 59 -1.08 3.49 -3.56
C CYS A 59 -0.46 3.66 -2.18
N SER A 60 -0.17 4.92 -1.81
CA SER A 60 0.26 5.27 -0.46
C SER A 60 -0.78 6.17 0.20
N SER A 61 -1.04 5.90 1.46
CA SER A 61 -1.70 6.84 2.36
C SER A 61 -0.61 7.69 3.02
N VAL A 62 -0.69 9.00 2.84
CA VAL A 62 0.37 9.95 3.20
C VAL A 62 -0.18 10.99 4.16
N ALA A 63 0.38 11.06 5.36
CA ALA A 63 0.11 12.15 6.28
C ALA A 63 0.77 13.43 5.76
N VAL A 64 0.02 14.52 5.78
CA VAL A 64 0.48 15.85 5.37
C VAL A 64 0.46 16.75 6.61
N LEU A 65 1.60 17.31 6.99
CA LEU A 65 1.73 18.20 8.13
C LEU A 65 1.52 19.66 7.73
N GLU A 66 1.21 20.53 8.68
CA GLU A 66 0.97 21.96 8.45
C GLU A 66 2.17 22.68 7.79
N ASP A 67 3.38 22.22 8.05
CA ASP A 67 4.61 22.74 7.44
C ASP A 67 4.92 22.17 6.05
N GLY A 68 4.00 21.37 5.50
CA GLY A 68 4.09 20.76 4.17
C GLY A 68 4.94 19.48 4.12
N ARG A 69 5.56 19.06 5.24
CA ARG A 69 6.24 17.76 5.28
C ARG A 69 5.22 16.63 5.17
N THR A 70 5.65 15.56 4.55
CA THR A 70 4.82 14.39 4.33
C THR A 70 5.53 13.11 4.76
N VAL A 71 4.75 12.11 5.17
CA VAL A 71 5.25 10.77 5.48
C VAL A 71 4.22 9.72 5.10
N GLU A 72 4.68 8.63 4.48
CA GLU A 72 3.81 7.49 4.23
C GLU A 72 3.44 6.82 5.55
N THR A 73 2.14 6.65 5.77
CA THR A 73 1.61 5.92 6.91
C THR A 73 1.44 4.44 6.59
N VAL A 74 0.93 4.14 5.40
CA VAL A 74 0.72 2.77 4.91
C VAL A 74 0.72 2.72 3.38
N MET A 75 1.20 1.61 2.85
CA MET A 75 1.14 1.25 1.43
C MET A 75 -0.01 0.26 1.20
N ILE A 76 -0.83 0.51 0.20
CA ILE A 76 -2.04 -0.26 -0.12
C ILE A 76 -1.94 -0.78 -1.55
N GLY A 77 -1.89 -2.07 -1.71
CA GLY A 77 -1.89 -2.78 -2.99
C GLY A 77 -3.11 -3.68 -3.15
N ARG A 78 -2.93 -4.79 -3.85
CA ARG A 78 -3.99 -5.78 -4.14
C ARG A 78 -4.61 -6.42 -2.90
N GLU A 79 -3.94 -6.34 -1.77
CA GLU A 79 -4.40 -6.81 -0.46
C GLU A 79 -5.39 -5.86 0.22
N GLY A 80 -5.64 -4.68 -0.37
CA GLY A 80 -6.31 -3.62 0.36
C GLY A 80 -7.35 -2.82 -0.41
N VAL A 81 -7.93 -1.87 0.31
CA VAL A 81 -8.99 -0.95 -0.14
C VAL A 81 -8.65 0.46 0.31
N LEU A 82 -8.63 1.41 -0.62
CA LEU A 82 -8.61 2.83 -0.30
C LEU A 82 -10.01 3.31 0.12
N GLY A 83 -10.05 4.24 1.06
CA GLY A 83 -11.30 4.81 1.54
C GLY A 83 -12.09 3.88 2.46
N VAL A 84 -11.48 2.82 2.98
CA VAL A 84 -12.14 1.76 3.75
C VAL A 84 -12.92 2.26 4.97
N VAL A 85 -12.51 3.36 5.59
CA VAL A 85 -13.23 3.95 6.73
C VAL A 85 -14.67 4.35 6.37
N ALA A 86 -14.94 4.76 5.13
CA ALA A 86 -16.27 5.08 4.64
C ALA A 86 -17.15 3.86 4.37
N SER A 87 -16.62 2.64 4.53
CA SER A 87 -17.39 1.40 4.40
C SER A 87 -18.40 1.19 5.55
N VAL A 88 -18.16 1.83 6.70
CA VAL A 88 -18.99 1.69 7.90
C VAL A 88 -19.93 2.89 8.06
N VAL A 89 -19.38 4.09 8.01
CA VAL A 89 -20.12 5.36 8.14
C VAL A 89 -19.57 6.39 7.14
N PRO A 90 -20.35 7.40 6.73
CA PRO A 90 -19.79 8.53 5.98
C PRO A 90 -18.62 9.14 6.74
N HIS A 91 -17.50 9.36 6.06
CA HIS A 91 -16.28 9.84 6.70
C HIS A 91 -15.46 10.71 5.76
N HIS A 92 -14.55 11.52 6.32
CA HIS A 92 -13.60 12.33 5.59
C HIS A 92 -12.20 11.69 5.64
N ALA A 93 -11.39 11.94 4.64
CA ALA A 93 -10.02 11.44 4.59
C ALA A 93 -9.14 12.17 5.62
N HIS A 94 -8.35 11.42 6.37
CA HIS A 94 -7.35 11.98 7.29
C HIS A 94 -5.99 12.17 6.61
N THR A 95 -5.78 11.53 5.48
CA THR A 95 -4.51 11.48 4.77
C THR A 95 -4.76 11.64 3.28
N ARG A 96 -3.73 12.11 2.57
CA ARG A 96 -3.73 12.04 1.11
C ARG A 96 -3.57 10.58 0.68
N SER A 97 -4.43 10.12 -0.23
CA SER A 97 -4.29 8.83 -0.90
C SER A 97 -3.80 9.04 -2.31
N VAL A 98 -2.63 8.53 -2.67
CA VAL A 98 -1.98 8.79 -3.96
C VAL A 98 -1.42 7.52 -4.59
N ALA A 99 -1.61 7.34 -5.90
CA ALA A 99 -1.03 6.24 -6.66
C ALA A 99 0.48 6.40 -6.80
N GLN A 100 1.23 5.35 -6.51
CA GLN A 100 2.69 5.32 -6.66
C GLN A 100 3.12 4.64 -7.95
N VAL A 101 2.39 3.61 -8.32
CA VAL A 101 2.60 2.83 -9.55
C VAL A 101 1.26 2.75 -10.27
N ALA A 102 1.29 2.89 -11.59
CA ALA A 102 0.11 2.73 -12.43
C ALA A 102 -0.60 1.40 -12.15
N GLY A 103 -1.90 1.40 -12.21
CA GLY A 103 -2.67 0.19 -11.95
C GLY A 103 -4.15 0.34 -12.23
N THR A 104 -4.88 -0.65 -11.76
CA THR A 104 -6.34 -0.73 -11.91
C THR A 104 -7.00 -0.98 -10.56
N ALA A 105 -8.25 -0.59 -10.42
CA ALA A 105 -9.05 -0.82 -9.22
C ALA A 105 -10.52 -1.05 -9.57
N ARG A 106 -11.26 -1.63 -8.62
CA ARG A 106 -12.73 -1.65 -8.61
C ARG A 106 -13.21 -0.52 -7.70
N ARG A 107 -13.78 0.52 -8.32
CA ARG A 107 -14.37 1.66 -7.61
C ARG A 107 -15.82 1.33 -7.25
N VAL A 108 -16.18 1.50 -6.00
CA VAL A 108 -17.51 1.27 -5.46
C VAL A 108 -17.97 2.52 -4.71
N ASP A 109 -19.16 3.01 -5.01
CA ASP A 109 -19.79 4.08 -4.23
C ASP A 109 -19.97 3.65 -2.77
N ALA A 110 -19.54 4.50 -1.82
CA ALA A 110 -19.49 4.15 -0.40
C ALA A 110 -20.89 3.90 0.20
N ALA A 111 -21.92 4.62 -0.25
CA ALA A 111 -23.29 4.40 0.21
C ALA A 111 -23.86 3.08 -0.32
N LYS A 112 -23.59 2.75 -1.59
CA LYS A 112 -23.96 1.45 -2.17
C LYS A 112 -23.24 0.30 -1.47
N PHE A 113 -21.95 0.49 -1.15
CA PHE A 113 -21.19 -0.52 -0.39
C PHE A 113 -21.82 -0.75 0.99
N ARG A 114 -22.14 0.30 1.75
CA ARG A 114 -22.80 0.18 3.06
C ARG A 114 -24.15 -0.55 2.96
N ALA A 115 -24.96 -0.23 1.94
CA ALA A 115 -26.23 -0.91 1.71
C ALA A 115 -26.03 -2.40 1.39
N LEU A 116 -25.02 -2.75 0.59
CA LEU A 116 -24.68 -4.13 0.27
C LEU A 116 -24.17 -4.88 1.51
N SER A 117 -23.24 -4.31 2.26
CA SER A 117 -22.64 -4.95 3.45
C SER A 117 -23.65 -5.20 4.58
N ALA A 118 -24.71 -4.38 4.67
CA ALA A 118 -25.82 -4.61 5.57
C ALA A 118 -26.63 -5.87 5.23
N GLN A 119 -26.69 -6.24 3.93
CA GLN A 119 -27.42 -7.40 3.42
C GLN A 119 -26.52 -8.64 3.24
N ARG A 120 -25.21 -8.46 3.15
CA ARG A 120 -24.18 -9.48 2.86
C ARG A 120 -23.12 -9.53 3.97
N PRO A 121 -23.34 -10.33 5.02
CA PRO A 121 -22.39 -10.42 6.13
C PRO A 121 -20.97 -10.79 5.68
N GLY A 122 -20.80 -11.68 4.69
CA GLY A 122 -19.48 -12.06 4.18
C GLY A 122 -18.68 -10.89 3.60
N VAL A 123 -19.35 -9.95 2.89
CA VAL A 123 -18.71 -8.72 2.38
C VAL A 123 -18.29 -7.82 3.54
N ARG A 124 -19.18 -7.62 4.52
CA ARG A 124 -18.89 -6.82 5.71
C ARG A 124 -17.71 -7.37 6.50
N ASP A 125 -17.72 -8.68 6.76
CA ASP A 125 -16.73 -9.35 7.61
C ASP A 125 -15.34 -9.34 6.94
N ALA A 126 -15.26 -9.54 5.62
CA ALA A 126 -14.00 -9.43 4.86
C ALA A 126 -13.38 -8.03 4.95
N VAL A 127 -14.19 -6.97 4.88
CA VAL A 127 -13.69 -5.60 5.02
C VAL A 127 -13.35 -5.28 6.47
N ALA A 128 -14.09 -5.77 7.44
CA ALA A 128 -13.78 -5.62 8.87
C ALA A 128 -12.44 -6.29 9.23
N GLU A 129 -12.19 -7.48 8.71
CA GLU A 129 -10.90 -8.18 8.87
C GLU A 129 -9.74 -7.38 8.22
N TYR A 130 -9.96 -6.82 7.04
CA TYR A 130 -8.97 -5.94 6.42
C TYR A 130 -8.69 -4.70 7.29
N MET A 131 -9.73 -4.06 7.84
CA MET A 131 -9.56 -2.90 8.74
C MET A 131 -8.72 -3.26 9.98
N ALA A 132 -8.95 -4.43 10.58
CA ALA A 132 -8.17 -4.90 11.73
C ALA A 132 -6.69 -5.13 11.34
N ARG A 133 -6.42 -5.71 10.16
CA ARG A 133 -5.04 -5.85 9.65
C ARG A 133 -4.39 -4.50 9.37
N LEU A 134 -5.12 -3.58 8.75
CA LEU A 134 -4.65 -2.23 8.46
C LEU A 134 -4.27 -1.48 9.73
N GLN A 135 -5.09 -1.59 10.78
CA GLN A 135 -4.77 -1.02 12.09
C GLN A 135 -3.46 -1.58 12.64
N GLY A 136 -3.27 -2.90 12.61
CA GLY A 136 -2.01 -3.52 13.04
C GLY A 136 -0.79 -3.06 12.22
N GLU A 137 -0.96 -2.84 10.91
CA GLU A 137 0.09 -2.25 10.07
C GLU A 137 0.44 -0.81 10.45
N LEU A 138 -0.57 0.01 10.76
CA LEU A 138 -0.38 1.40 11.21
C LEU A 138 0.34 1.45 12.56
N GLU A 139 -0.06 0.62 13.53
CA GLU A 139 0.61 0.47 14.83
C GLU A 139 2.08 0.03 14.67
N GLN A 140 2.32 -0.98 13.82
CA GLN A 140 3.67 -1.43 13.51
C GLN A 140 4.49 -0.36 12.79
N SER A 141 3.87 0.44 11.90
CA SER A 141 4.54 1.56 11.23
C SER A 141 4.93 2.65 12.20
N ALA A 142 4.08 2.97 13.17
CA ALA A 142 4.38 3.95 14.24
C ALA A 142 5.60 3.50 15.06
N ALA A 143 5.62 2.25 15.53
CA ALA A 143 6.75 1.67 16.25
C ALA A 143 8.03 1.64 15.40
N CYS A 144 7.91 1.23 14.14
CA CYS A 144 9.03 1.18 13.20
C CYS A 144 9.65 2.57 12.96
N ASN A 145 8.82 3.59 12.81
CA ASN A 145 9.28 4.96 12.58
C ASN A 145 10.01 5.54 13.81
N ALA A 146 9.59 5.16 15.01
CA ALA A 146 10.19 5.62 16.25
C ALA A 146 11.51 4.91 16.62
N LEU A 147 11.63 3.61 16.30
CA LEU A 147 12.67 2.76 16.89
C LEU A 147 13.73 2.27 15.90
N HIS A 148 13.44 2.23 14.60
CA HIS A 148 14.38 1.70 13.61
C HIS A 148 15.11 2.78 12.83
N HIS A 149 16.39 2.51 12.49
CA HIS A 149 17.18 3.41 11.68
C HIS A 149 16.65 3.55 10.25
N ALA A 150 16.87 4.71 9.65
CA ALA A 150 16.39 5.04 8.30
C ALA A 150 16.82 4.02 7.24
N GLY A 151 18.03 3.47 7.32
CA GLY A 151 18.51 2.44 6.39
C GLY A 151 17.69 1.16 6.44
N GLN A 152 17.34 0.68 7.64
CA GLN A 152 16.51 -0.51 7.83
C GLN A 152 15.07 -0.27 7.35
N ARG A 153 14.53 0.92 7.64
CA ARG A 153 13.20 1.35 7.18
C ARG A 153 13.15 1.45 5.66
N PHE A 154 14.20 1.98 5.04
CA PHE A 154 14.34 2.08 3.59
C PHE A 154 14.37 0.70 2.92
N ALA A 155 15.18 -0.23 3.45
CA ALA A 155 15.21 -1.61 2.95
C ALA A 155 13.83 -2.29 3.08
N LYS A 156 13.15 -2.15 4.24
CA LYS A 156 11.77 -2.64 4.43
C LYS A 156 10.82 -2.04 3.39
N TRP A 157 10.89 -0.74 3.17
CA TRP A 157 10.01 -0.04 2.25
C TRP A 157 10.22 -0.50 0.80
N LEU A 158 11.47 -0.66 0.36
CA LEU A 158 11.81 -1.20 -0.97
C LEU A 158 11.28 -2.62 -1.16
N LEU A 159 11.38 -3.48 -0.15
CA LEU A 159 10.81 -4.84 -0.20
C LEU A 159 9.28 -4.80 -0.36
N ARG A 160 8.60 -3.93 0.36
CA ARG A 160 7.14 -3.76 0.23
C ARG A 160 6.73 -3.25 -1.16
N CYS A 161 7.51 -2.34 -1.75
CA CYS A 161 7.31 -1.94 -3.14
C CYS A 161 7.53 -3.11 -4.10
N HIS A 162 8.63 -3.84 -3.93
CA HIS A 162 8.99 -4.98 -4.76
C HIS A 162 7.97 -6.12 -4.70
N ASP A 163 7.30 -6.30 -3.55
CA ASP A 163 6.20 -7.26 -3.40
C ASP A 163 4.94 -6.92 -4.22
N ARG A 164 4.81 -5.64 -4.67
CA ARG A 164 3.60 -5.08 -5.29
C ARG A 164 3.77 -4.69 -6.75
N VAL A 165 4.99 -4.81 -7.28
CA VAL A 165 5.29 -4.54 -8.70
C VAL A 165 5.70 -5.82 -9.43
N GLU A 166 5.56 -5.81 -10.73
CA GLU A 166 6.14 -6.84 -11.60
C GLU A 166 7.58 -6.43 -11.95
N GLY A 167 8.51 -7.39 -11.82
CA GLY A 167 9.94 -7.17 -12.07
C GLY A 167 10.65 -6.48 -10.92
N ASP A 168 11.93 -6.13 -11.15
CA ASP A 168 12.85 -5.72 -10.09
C ASP A 168 13.13 -4.22 -10.08
N THR A 169 12.46 -3.44 -10.93
CA THR A 169 12.77 -2.01 -11.12
C THR A 169 11.65 -1.11 -10.62
N LEU A 170 12.03 -0.14 -9.78
CA LEU A 170 11.17 0.89 -9.20
C LEU A 170 11.64 2.27 -9.71
N ASN A 171 10.72 3.07 -10.27
CA ASN A 171 11.01 4.43 -10.70
C ASN A 171 10.66 5.40 -9.56
N LEU A 172 11.67 5.81 -8.78
CA LEU A 172 11.49 6.55 -7.53
C LEU A 172 12.55 7.63 -7.39
N THR A 173 12.14 8.89 -7.30
CA THR A 173 13.06 10.02 -7.08
C THR A 173 13.53 10.07 -5.63
N GLN A 174 14.71 10.69 -5.38
CA GLN A 174 15.23 10.88 -4.01
C GLN A 174 14.29 11.75 -3.16
N GLU A 175 13.66 12.74 -3.78
CA GLU A 175 12.70 13.62 -3.11
C GLU A 175 11.47 12.85 -2.63
N TYR A 176 10.96 12.01 -3.52
CA TYR A 176 9.86 11.13 -3.20
C TYR A 176 10.21 10.16 -2.06
N LEU A 177 11.38 9.51 -2.13
CA LEU A 177 11.85 8.61 -1.07
C LEU A 177 12.00 9.31 0.28
N ALA A 178 12.54 10.54 0.28
CA ALA A 178 12.69 11.34 1.50
C ALA A 178 11.31 11.66 2.13
N SER A 179 10.35 12.04 1.30
CA SER A 179 8.97 12.28 1.70
C SER A 179 8.32 11.01 2.29
N MET A 180 8.40 9.89 1.58
CA MET A 180 7.77 8.63 2.03
C MET A 180 8.37 8.10 3.34
N LEU A 181 9.67 8.28 3.55
CA LEU A 181 10.35 7.85 4.77
C LEU A 181 10.27 8.86 5.92
N GLY A 182 9.74 10.07 5.67
CA GLY A 182 9.78 11.16 6.64
C GLY A 182 11.21 11.49 7.09
N SER A 183 12.17 11.46 6.16
CA SER A 183 13.59 11.61 6.42
C SER A 183 14.23 12.66 5.50
N GLN A 184 15.37 13.20 5.88
CA GLN A 184 16.12 14.13 5.03
C GLN A 184 16.70 13.41 3.80
N ARG A 185 16.85 14.12 2.67
CA ARG A 185 17.43 13.56 1.43
C ARG A 185 18.84 12.99 1.63
N THR A 186 19.66 13.62 2.49
CA THR A 186 20.98 13.12 2.85
C THR A 186 20.92 11.74 3.48
N THR A 187 20.03 11.56 4.45
CA THR A 187 19.82 10.27 5.15
C THR A 187 19.38 9.17 4.19
N VAL A 188 18.45 9.49 3.26
CA VAL A 188 18.00 8.53 2.23
C VAL A 188 19.15 8.17 1.27
N ASN A 189 19.96 9.16 0.89
CA ASN A 189 21.11 8.92 0.01
C ASN A 189 22.17 8.02 0.68
N GLU A 190 22.47 8.25 1.95
CA GLU A 190 23.37 7.39 2.74
C GLU A 190 22.84 5.97 2.85
N ALA A 191 21.54 5.80 3.12
CA ALA A 191 20.89 4.50 3.17
C ALA A 191 20.94 3.77 1.82
N ALA A 192 20.68 4.49 0.71
CA ALA A 192 20.77 3.93 -0.63
C ALA A 192 22.20 3.50 -0.99
N GLN A 193 23.20 4.33 -0.65
CA GLN A 193 24.62 3.99 -0.86
C GLN A 193 25.03 2.75 -0.04
N GLY A 194 24.54 2.62 1.20
CA GLY A 194 24.75 1.42 2.02
C GLY A 194 24.24 0.16 1.34
N LEU A 195 23.01 0.18 0.82
CA LEU A 195 22.41 -0.94 0.10
C LEU A 195 23.11 -1.25 -1.23
N GLN A 196 23.59 -0.22 -1.94
CA GLN A 196 24.39 -0.41 -3.16
C GLN A 196 25.75 -1.08 -2.85
N LYS A 197 26.45 -0.62 -1.81
CA LYS A 197 27.73 -1.24 -1.37
C LYS A 197 27.54 -2.70 -0.95
N ALA A 198 26.38 -3.04 -0.37
CA ALA A 198 26.01 -4.40 -0.03
C ALA A 198 25.56 -5.25 -1.24
N GLY A 199 25.51 -4.68 -2.46
CA GLY A 199 25.07 -5.36 -3.66
C GLY A 199 23.55 -5.66 -3.69
N ALA A 200 22.79 -5.11 -2.76
CA ALA A 200 21.35 -5.38 -2.67
C ALA A 200 20.55 -4.66 -3.75
N ILE A 201 20.95 -3.45 -4.13
CA ILE A 201 20.27 -2.63 -5.15
C ILE A 201 21.29 -1.96 -6.09
N ALA A 202 20.82 -1.56 -7.27
CA ALA A 202 21.43 -0.51 -8.09
C ALA A 202 20.52 0.73 -8.03
N TYR A 203 21.10 1.92 -7.84
CA TYR A 203 20.37 3.18 -7.81
C TYR A 203 21.00 4.20 -8.73
N SER A 204 20.28 4.65 -9.73
CA SER A 204 20.73 5.67 -10.68
C SER A 204 19.55 6.47 -11.24
N ARG A 205 19.68 7.80 -11.24
CA ARG A 205 18.75 8.74 -11.93
C ARG A 205 17.27 8.49 -11.59
N GLY A 206 16.94 8.28 -10.32
CA GLY A 206 15.54 8.05 -9.90
C GLY A 206 15.00 6.65 -10.21
N ARG A 207 15.89 5.71 -10.52
CA ARG A 207 15.55 4.29 -10.75
C ARG A 207 16.31 3.42 -9.76
N ILE A 208 15.57 2.59 -9.04
CA ILE A 208 16.12 1.56 -8.14
C ILE A 208 15.84 0.20 -8.75
N THR A 209 16.87 -0.63 -8.88
CA THR A 209 16.72 -2.03 -9.29
C THR A 209 17.17 -2.91 -8.14
N VAL A 210 16.33 -3.85 -7.71
CA VAL A 210 16.67 -4.87 -6.71
C VAL A 210 17.55 -5.91 -7.39
N LEU A 211 18.80 -6.05 -6.94
CA LEU A 211 19.79 -7.01 -7.48
C LEU A 211 19.83 -8.31 -6.67
N ASP A 212 19.79 -8.18 -5.34
CA ASP A 212 19.76 -9.29 -4.40
C ASP A 212 18.69 -9.04 -3.32
N ARG A 213 17.54 -9.67 -3.52
CA ARG A 213 16.43 -9.59 -2.59
C ARG A 213 16.80 -10.11 -1.20
N ALA A 214 17.56 -11.19 -1.11
CA ALA A 214 17.98 -11.76 0.17
C ALA A 214 18.90 -10.80 0.94
N ALA A 215 19.79 -10.09 0.27
CA ALA A 215 20.59 -9.03 0.87
C ALA A 215 19.71 -7.88 1.37
N LEU A 216 18.70 -7.49 0.60
CA LEU A 216 17.74 -6.45 0.99
C LEU A 216 16.92 -6.88 2.23
N GLU A 217 16.51 -8.16 2.31
CA GLU A 217 15.79 -8.73 3.47
C GLU A 217 16.67 -8.76 4.73
N ARG A 218 17.97 -9.04 4.59
CA ARG A 218 18.93 -8.96 5.72
C ARG A 218 19.13 -7.53 6.21
N ALA A 219 19.06 -6.55 5.33
CA ALA A 219 19.21 -5.13 5.66
C ALA A 219 17.94 -4.51 6.28
N ALA A 220 16.77 -5.11 6.05
CA ALA A 220 15.51 -4.62 6.58
C ALA A 220 15.34 -4.91 8.08
N CYS A 221 14.54 -4.08 8.76
CA CYS A 221 14.09 -4.40 10.11
C CYS A 221 13.06 -5.54 10.10
N GLU A 222 12.88 -6.20 11.24
CA GLU A 222 11.91 -7.28 11.46
C GLU A 222 10.47 -6.88 11.14
N CYS A 223 10.17 -5.58 11.10
CA CYS A 223 8.86 -5.07 10.73
C CYS A 223 8.43 -5.46 9.31
N TYR A 224 9.38 -5.80 8.43
CA TYR A 224 9.06 -6.33 7.11
C TYR A 224 8.32 -7.66 7.21
N ARG A 225 8.77 -8.58 8.09
CA ARG A 225 8.16 -9.90 8.27
C ARG A 225 6.86 -9.85 9.07
N ARG A 226 6.67 -8.81 9.89
CA ARG A 226 5.45 -8.64 10.71
C ARG A 226 4.32 -7.96 9.95
N GLY A 227 4.65 -7.06 9.01
CA GLY A 227 3.69 -6.37 8.15
C GLY A 227 3.44 -7.02 6.79
N GLY A 228 4.18 -8.07 6.44
CA GLY A 228 3.93 -8.88 5.25
C GLY A 228 2.79 -9.86 5.49
N ASP A 229 2.05 -10.16 4.43
CA ASP A 229 0.96 -11.12 4.37
C ASP A 229 1.29 -12.42 5.18
N ARG A 230 1.03 -12.42 6.47
CA ARG A 230 0.78 -13.66 7.18
C ARG A 230 -0.63 -14.08 6.80
N GLN A 231 -0.78 -14.73 5.67
CA GLN A 231 -1.90 -15.64 5.50
C GLN A 231 -1.63 -16.85 6.40
N PRO A 232 -2.64 -17.28 7.19
CA PRO A 232 -2.61 -18.58 7.87
C PRO A 232 -2.49 -19.71 6.86
#